data_1ceb03dfda7626f2d113808bfc9d806c
#
_entry.id   1ceb03dfda7626f2d113808bfc9d806c
#
_cell.length_a   1.000
_cell.length_b   1.000
_cell.length_c   1.000
_cell.angle_alpha   90.00
_cell.angle_beta   90.00
_cell.angle_gamma   90.00
#
_symmetry.space_group_name_H-M   'P 1'
#
loop_
_entity.id
_entity.type
_entity.pdbx_description
1 polymer ?
#
loop_
_entity_poly.entity_id
_entity_poly.type
_entity_poly.pdbx_seq_one_letter_code
_entity_poly.pdbx_strand_id
1 'polypeptide(L)'
;PLELRPDSTLGVPGLLQAIRAGNVLVANMPGSAFLESPALLGFLPGLARRLIGEKLKLPALPTWWCGERAALEAVLPQLGDCAIKPTYPGSDGQTSFDAVLGSQLSRRQLDEWAGRIVREGEAHTVQSYLPLSQMPTWANDMGPGHIAPRAMLLRVFAVGDGPQSWRVLPGGLARLAGRDAQIASMQRGGSSADVWVQTHGGVDRTTLLQPHATPASLARHRAPVTSRAAENMFWLGRYTERA
;
A
#
# COMPACT_ATOMS: atom_id res chain seq x y z
N PRO A 1 -7.78 14.53 10.44
CA PRO A 1 -8.19 15.89 10.80
C PRO A 1 -8.61 15.98 12.27
N LEU A 2 -8.52 17.19 12.84
CA LEU A 2 -8.78 17.46 14.25
C LEU A 2 -10.20 17.08 14.71
N GLU A 3 -11.17 17.13 13.81
CA GLU A 3 -12.57 16.75 14.09
C GLU A 3 -12.75 15.26 14.39
N LEU A 4 -11.83 14.42 13.90
CA LEU A 4 -11.85 12.98 14.15
C LEU A 4 -10.87 12.57 15.25
N ARG A 5 -9.82 13.37 15.44
CA ARG A 5 -8.73 13.06 16.34
C ARG A 5 -8.05 14.35 16.81
N PRO A 6 -8.15 14.72 18.09
CA PRO A 6 -7.74 16.04 18.60
C PRO A 6 -6.23 16.30 18.54
N ASP A 7 -5.42 15.26 18.46
CA ASP A 7 -3.95 15.32 18.32
C ASP A 7 -3.45 15.19 16.87
N SER A 8 -4.37 15.16 15.89
CA SER A 8 -4.00 14.99 14.49
C SER A 8 -3.31 16.24 13.92
N THR A 9 -2.15 16.03 13.33
CA THR A 9 -1.41 17.03 12.53
C THR A 9 -1.76 16.98 11.05
N LEU A 10 -2.66 16.06 10.62
CA LEU A 10 -3.05 15.85 9.23
C LEU A 10 -4.39 16.53 8.92
N GLY A 11 -4.46 17.14 7.73
CA GLY A 11 -5.64 17.84 7.27
C GLY A 11 -5.75 19.26 7.84
N VAL A 12 -6.84 19.91 7.54
CA VAL A 12 -7.15 21.26 7.98
C VAL A 12 -8.42 21.25 8.84
N PRO A 13 -8.54 22.13 9.85
CA PRO A 13 -9.79 22.30 10.61
C PRO A 13 -10.94 22.67 9.69
N GLY A 14 -12.12 22.12 9.94
CA GLY A 14 -13.32 22.37 9.11
C GLY A 14 -13.43 21.52 7.85
N LEU A 15 -12.47 20.64 7.56
CA LEU A 15 -12.48 19.79 6.36
C LEU A 15 -13.74 18.92 6.28
N LEU A 16 -14.16 18.30 7.38
CA LEU A 16 -15.36 17.46 7.38
C LEU A 16 -16.64 18.28 7.14
N GLN A 17 -16.67 19.51 7.61
CA GLN A 17 -17.81 20.42 7.35
C GLN A 17 -17.86 20.81 5.88
N ALA A 18 -16.70 21.12 5.30
CA ALA A 18 -16.59 21.45 3.88
C ALA A 18 -17.01 20.26 2.97
N ILE A 19 -16.64 19.05 3.34
CA ILE A 19 -17.06 17.81 2.65
C ILE A 19 -18.59 17.63 2.76
N ARG A 20 -19.17 17.78 3.94
CA ARG A 20 -20.62 17.67 4.17
C ARG A 20 -21.41 18.73 3.41
N ALA A 21 -20.87 19.93 3.31
CA ALA A 21 -21.46 21.02 2.55
C ALA A 21 -21.30 20.88 1.02
N GLY A 22 -20.58 19.84 0.56
CA GLY A 22 -20.35 19.64 -0.89
C GLY A 22 -19.34 20.61 -1.50
N ASN A 23 -18.62 21.39 -0.69
CA ASN A 23 -17.65 22.37 -1.16
C ASN A 23 -16.31 21.75 -1.56
N VAL A 24 -16.08 20.49 -1.17
CA VAL A 24 -14.85 19.74 -1.47
C VAL A 24 -15.21 18.33 -1.92
N LEU A 25 -14.73 17.93 -3.07
CA LEU A 25 -14.80 16.56 -3.57
C LEU A 25 -13.63 15.75 -3.01
N VAL A 26 -13.93 14.64 -2.35
CA VAL A 26 -12.94 13.71 -1.80
C VAL A 26 -13.12 12.35 -2.45
N ALA A 27 -12.07 11.85 -3.10
CA ALA A 27 -12.11 10.58 -3.82
C ALA A 27 -12.27 9.37 -2.88
N ASN A 28 -11.58 9.39 -1.74
CA ASN A 28 -11.69 8.37 -0.69
C ASN A 28 -12.24 9.03 0.58
N MET A 29 -13.43 8.64 0.98
CA MET A 29 -14.10 9.21 2.14
C MET A 29 -13.35 8.96 3.45
N PRO A 30 -13.43 9.86 4.43
CA PRO A 30 -12.97 9.60 5.78
C PRO A 30 -13.54 8.28 6.31
N GLY A 31 -12.70 7.45 6.91
CA GLY A 31 -13.05 6.10 7.36
C GLY A 31 -12.69 4.99 6.36
N SER A 32 -12.40 5.30 5.10
CA SER A 32 -11.97 4.29 4.11
C SER A 32 -10.66 3.59 4.48
N ALA A 33 -9.85 4.15 5.38
CA ALA A 33 -8.65 3.52 5.91
C ALA A 33 -8.90 2.15 6.57
N PHE A 34 -10.13 1.88 7.01
CA PHE A 34 -10.54 0.55 7.47
C PHE A 34 -10.29 -0.52 6.40
N LEU A 35 -10.43 -0.18 5.11
CA LEU A 35 -10.17 -1.08 3.99
C LEU A 35 -8.69 -1.41 3.80
N GLU A 36 -7.79 -0.69 4.45
CA GLU A 36 -6.34 -0.96 4.43
C GLU A 36 -5.93 -2.04 5.46
N SER A 37 -6.85 -2.45 6.33
CA SER A 37 -6.60 -3.51 7.30
C SER A 37 -6.29 -4.84 6.59
N PRO A 38 -5.14 -5.47 6.85
CA PRO A 38 -4.83 -6.78 6.29
C PRO A 38 -5.83 -7.87 6.72
N ALA A 39 -6.53 -7.69 7.84
CA ALA A 39 -7.54 -8.63 8.31
C ALA A 39 -8.67 -8.84 7.29
N LEU A 40 -9.03 -7.81 6.53
CA LEU A 40 -10.07 -7.90 5.50
C LEU A 40 -9.79 -8.96 4.44
N LEU A 41 -8.52 -9.25 4.16
CA LEU A 41 -8.16 -10.28 3.18
C LEU A 41 -8.69 -11.67 3.54
N GLY A 42 -8.77 -11.99 4.85
CA GLY A 42 -9.36 -13.23 5.33
C GLY A 42 -10.86 -13.35 5.06
N PHE A 43 -11.56 -12.22 5.06
CA PHE A 43 -13.02 -12.17 4.86
C PHE A 43 -13.44 -11.97 3.40
N LEU A 44 -12.54 -11.49 2.53
CA LEU A 44 -12.86 -11.15 1.14
C LEU A 44 -13.54 -12.29 0.36
N PRO A 45 -13.11 -13.57 0.44
CA PRO A 45 -13.78 -14.64 -0.28
C PRO A 45 -15.24 -14.84 0.14
N GLY A 46 -15.52 -14.71 1.44
CA GLY A 46 -16.88 -14.77 1.99
C GLY A 46 -17.72 -13.56 1.61
N LEU A 47 -17.13 -12.38 1.71
CA LEU A 47 -17.79 -11.13 1.34
C LEU A 47 -18.14 -11.08 -0.15
N ALA A 48 -17.24 -11.51 -1.03
CA ALA A 48 -17.53 -11.56 -2.47
C ALA A 48 -18.75 -12.45 -2.78
N ARG A 49 -18.81 -13.64 -2.20
CA ARG A 49 -19.95 -14.53 -2.39
C ARG A 49 -21.26 -13.94 -1.86
N ARG A 50 -21.19 -13.24 -0.71
CA ARG A 50 -22.38 -12.69 -0.05
C ARG A 50 -22.90 -11.43 -0.70
N LEU A 51 -22.00 -10.51 -1.11
CA LEU A 51 -22.37 -9.18 -1.60
C LEU A 51 -22.62 -9.15 -3.11
N ILE A 52 -21.85 -9.91 -3.87
CA ILE A 52 -21.93 -9.90 -5.34
C ILE A 52 -22.26 -11.27 -5.95
N GLY A 53 -22.42 -12.32 -5.12
CA GLY A 53 -22.75 -13.66 -5.60
C GLY A 53 -21.65 -14.38 -6.36
N GLU A 54 -20.44 -13.82 -6.41
CA GLU A 54 -19.33 -14.32 -7.23
C GLU A 54 -18.15 -14.79 -6.37
N LYS A 55 -17.33 -15.67 -6.95
CA LYS A 55 -16.01 -16.00 -6.40
C LYS A 55 -15.01 -14.92 -6.84
N LEU A 56 -14.04 -14.65 -5.97
CA LEU A 56 -12.92 -13.77 -6.34
C LEU A 56 -12.19 -14.32 -7.57
N LYS A 57 -11.96 -13.45 -8.57
CA LYS A 57 -11.17 -13.79 -9.76
C LYS A 57 -9.67 -13.83 -9.45
N LEU A 58 -9.20 -12.95 -8.55
CA LEU A 58 -7.85 -12.98 -8.02
C LEU A 58 -7.84 -13.77 -6.71
N PRO A 59 -6.96 -14.78 -6.57
CA PRO A 59 -6.85 -15.51 -5.32
C PRO A 59 -6.37 -14.59 -4.20
N ALA A 60 -6.95 -14.74 -3.01
CA ALA A 60 -6.47 -14.10 -1.80
C ALA A 60 -5.50 -15.04 -1.06
N LEU A 61 -4.48 -14.48 -0.43
CA LEU A 61 -3.62 -15.25 0.46
C LEU A 61 -4.41 -15.68 1.70
N PRO A 62 -4.21 -16.91 2.20
CA PRO A 62 -4.77 -17.33 3.48
C PRO A 62 -4.38 -16.32 4.56
N THR A 63 -5.37 -15.77 5.23
CA THR A 63 -5.20 -14.69 6.19
C THR A 63 -6.12 -14.92 7.37
N TRP A 64 -5.61 -14.77 8.57
CA TRP A 64 -6.30 -14.99 9.84
C TRP A 64 -6.26 -13.70 10.67
N TRP A 65 -7.42 -13.18 10.98
CA TRP A 65 -7.51 -12.15 12.00
C TRP A 65 -7.58 -12.83 13.39
N CYS A 66 -6.60 -12.57 14.21
CA CYS A 66 -6.46 -13.28 15.49
C CYS A 66 -7.44 -12.80 16.56
N GLY A 67 -8.27 -11.80 16.30
CA GLY A 67 -9.44 -11.45 17.11
C GLY A 67 -10.54 -12.50 17.05
N GLU A 68 -10.54 -13.39 16.04
CA GLU A 68 -11.43 -14.53 15.95
C GLU A 68 -10.74 -15.77 16.54
N ARG A 69 -11.34 -16.37 17.56
CA ARG A 69 -10.75 -17.50 18.29
C ARG A 69 -10.40 -18.69 17.39
N ALA A 70 -11.30 -19.04 16.47
CA ALA A 70 -11.06 -20.16 15.55
C ALA A 70 -9.88 -19.90 14.60
N ALA A 71 -9.75 -18.65 14.13
CA ALA A 71 -8.63 -18.23 13.29
C ALA A 71 -7.31 -18.25 14.07
N LEU A 72 -7.32 -17.77 15.31
CA LEU A 72 -6.18 -17.77 16.22
C LEU A 72 -5.68 -19.23 16.45
N GLU A 73 -6.57 -20.13 16.85
CA GLU A 73 -6.23 -21.52 17.12
C GLU A 73 -5.68 -22.24 15.88
N ALA A 74 -6.22 -21.91 14.70
CA ALA A 74 -5.76 -22.48 13.42
C ALA A 74 -4.37 -22.01 13.01
N VAL A 75 -3.99 -20.76 13.30
CA VAL A 75 -2.75 -20.18 12.78
C VAL A 75 -1.55 -20.34 13.71
N LEU A 76 -1.73 -20.42 15.01
CA LEU A 76 -0.64 -20.53 15.98
C LEU A 76 0.37 -21.65 15.68
N PRO A 77 -0.05 -22.89 15.28
CA PRO A 77 0.89 -23.97 15.00
C PRO A 77 1.79 -23.73 13.80
N GLN A 78 1.39 -22.84 12.87
CA GLN A 78 2.09 -22.56 11.61
C GLN A 78 2.68 -21.13 11.56
N LEU A 79 2.83 -20.48 12.69
CA LEU A 79 3.30 -19.09 12.77
C LEU A 79 4.68 -18.88 12.14
N GLY A 80 5.53 -19.92 12.16
CA GLY A 80 6.86 -19.89 11.52
C GLY A 80 6.82 -19.71 10.01
N ASP A 81 5.75 -20.13 9.34
CA ASP A 81 5.59 -20.05 7.88
C ASP A 81 4.74 -18.83 7.45
N CYS A 82 4.48 -17.92 8.36
CA CYS A 82 3.57 -16.81 8.15
C CYS A 82 4.26 -15.44 8.32
N ALA A 83 3.58 -14.42 7.83
CA ALA A 83 3.87 -13.02 8.13
C ALA A 83 2.89 -12.51 9.19
N ILE A 84 3.42 -11.93 10.25
CA ILE A 84 2.67 -11.30 11.33
C ILE A 84 2.57 -9.81 11.03
N LYS A 85 1.37 -9.27 11.03
CA LYS A 85 1.08 -7.87 10.66
C LYS A 85 0.21 -7.20 11.72
N PRO A 86 0.33 -5.87 11.91
CA PRO A 86 -0.67 -5.14 12.69
C PRO A 86 -2.01 -5.16 11.95
N THR A 87 -3.10 -5.37 12.66
CA THR A 87 -4.46 -5.32 12.07
C THR A 87 -4.81 -3.92 11.58
N TYR A 88 -4.34 -2.90 12.28
CA TYR A 88 -4.57 -1.49 11.94
C TYR A 88 -3.22 -0.79 11.73
N PRO A 89 -2.65 -0.85 10.51
CA PRO A 89 -1.40 -0.16 10.22
C PRO A 89 -1.61 1.36 10.36
N GLY A 90 -0.62 2.05 10.94
CA GLY A 90 -0.69 3.50 11.16
C GLY A 90 -1.57 3.94 12.33
N SER A 91 -2.13 3.03 13.13
CA SER A 91 -2.68 3.37 14.43
C SER A 91 -1.53 3.76 15.37
N ASP A 92 -1.71 4.87 16.11
CA ASP A 92 -0.67 5.30 17.05
C ASP A 92 -0.61 4.38 18.26
N GLY A 93 0.59 4.21 18.75
CA GLY A 93 0.84 3.61 20.05
C GLY A 93 1.33 2.17 19.98
N GLN A 94 1.13 1.46 21.07
CA GLN A 94 1.72 0.16 21.38
C GLN A 94 1.39 -1.00 20.42
N THR A 95 0.39 -0.84 19.55
CA THR A 95 -0.07 -1.87 18.62
C THR A 95 0.52 -1.74 17.21
N SER A 96 1.20 -0.63 16.92
CA SER A 96 1.84 -0.45 15.61
C SER A 96 3.23 -1.07 15.58
N PHE A 97 3.47 -1.99 14.66
CA PHE A 97 4.77 -2.61 14.42
C PHE A 97 4.93 -2.89 12.92
N ASP A 98 6.17 -3.05 12.47
CA ASP A 98 6.45 -3.49 11.11
C ASP A 98 6.12 -4.98 10.94
N ALA A 99 5.68 -5.36 9.73
CA ALA A 99 5.43 -6.76 9.42
C ALA A 99 6.67 -7.63 9.72
N VAL A 100 6.44 -8.73 10.42
CA VAL A 100 7.48 -9.68 10.84
C VAL A 100 7.28 -11.01 10.12
N LEU A 101 8.35 -11.59 9.57
CA LEU A 101 8.30 -12.92 8.96
C LEU A 101 8.65 -13.97 10.01
N GLY A 102 7.78 -14.93 10.23
CA GLY A 102 7.98 -16.03 11.17
C GLY A 102 9.24 -16.85 10.87
N SER A 103 9.55 -17.04 9.59
CA SER A 103 10.76 -17.75 9.14
C SER A 103 12.08 -17.07 9.53
N GLN A 104 12.06 -15.80 9.91
CA GLN A 104 13.22 -15.05 10.36
C GLN A 104 13.37 -15.04 11.89
N LEU A 105 12.42 -15.64 12.60
CA LEU A 105 12.39 -15.65 14.04
C LEU A 105 13.02 -16.94 14.60
N SER A 106 13.75 -16.80 15.68
CA SER A 106 14.17 -17.94 16.50
C SER A 106 12.96 -18.58 17.20
N ARG A 107 13.11 -19.82 17.67
CA ARG A 107 12.05 -20.53 18.40
C ARG A 107 11.52 -19.70 19.59
N ARG A 108 12.42 -19.13 20.36
CA ARG A 108 12.05 -18.29 21.50
C ARG A 108 11.23 -17.07 21.07
N GLN A 109 11.63 -16.39 19.99
CA GLN A 109 10.88 -15.24 19.47
C GLN A 109 9.51 -15.65 18.93
N LEU A 110 9.38 -16.82 18.31
CA LEU A 110 8.07 -17.36 17.88
C LEU A 110 7.17 -17.61 19.10
N ASP A 111 7.69 -18.18 20.18
CA ASP A 111 6.93 -18.40 21.41
C ASP A 111 6.50 -17.07 22.07
N GLU A 112 7.39 -16.05 22.04
CA GLU A 112 7.07 -14.69 22.53
C GLU A 112 5.96 -14.05 21.67
N TRP A 113 6.04 -14.16 20.33
CA TRP A 113 5.00 -13.68 19.43
C TRP A 113 3.67 -14.43 19.61
N ALA A 114 3.71 -15.73 19.72
CA ALA A 114 2.50 -16.55 19.99
C ALA A 114 1.82 -16.08 21.29
N GLY A 115 2.59 -15.88 22.37
CA GLY A 115 2.08 -15.37 23.63
C GLY A 115 1.49 -13.96 23.50
N ARG A 116 2.10 -13.06 22.71
CA ARG A 116 1.58 -11.73 22.43
C ARG A 116 0.25 -11.79 21.65
N ILE A 117 0.22 -12.59 20.59
CA ILE A 117 -0.98 -12.76 19.74
C ILE A 117 -2.14 -13.33 20.57
N VAL A 118 -1.89 -14.26 21.48
CA VAL A 118 -2.92 -14.81 22.37
C VAL A 118 -3.51 -13.74 23.28
N ARG A 119 -2.69 -12.82 23.78
CA ARG A 119 -3.17 -11.75 24.68
C ARG A 119 -3.87 -10.60 23.94
N GLU A 120 -3.41 -10.29 22.74
CA GLU A 120 -3.82 -9.08 22.00
C GLU A 120 -4.28 -9.44 20.58
N GLY A 121 -5.08 -10.51 20.44
CA GLY A 121 -5.48 -11.07 19.15
C GLY A 121 -6.06 -10.05 18.17
N GLU A 122 -6.89 -9.14 18.65
CA GLU A 122 -7.53 -8.11 17.80
C GLU A 122 -6.52 -7.20 17.09
N ALA A 123 -5.36 -6.97 17.70
CA ALA A 123 -4.31 -6.13 17.14
C ALA A 123 -3.45 -6.85 16.09
N HIS A 124 -3.61 -8.16 15.93
CA HIS A 124 -2.75 -8.99 15.10
C HIS A 124 -3.49 -9.68 13.96
N THR A 125 -2.91 -9.61 12.78
CA THR A 125 -3.32 -10.37 11.61
C THR A 125 -2.15 -11.21 11.13
N VAL A 126 -2.38 -12.49 10.93
CA VAL A 126 -1.38 -13.43 10.43
C VAL A 126 -1.75 -13.85 9.01
N GLN A 127 -0.79 -13.89 8.12
CA GLN A 127 -0.98 -14.21 6.71
C GLN A 127 0.07 -15.21 6.26
N SER A 128 -0.34 -16.22 5.47
CA SER A 128 0.62 -17.12 4.84
C SER A 128 1.67 -16.34 4.08
N TYR A 129 2.93 -16.70 4.27
CA TYR A 129 4.02 -16.10 3.51
C TYR A 129 4.03 -16.65 2.08
N LEU A 130 4.02 -15.74 1.11
CA LEU A 130 4.22 -16.06 -0.29
C LEU A 130 5.49 -15.36 -0.77
N PRO A 131 6.52 -16.12 -1.21
CA PRO A 131 7.67 -15.51 -1.85
C PRO A 131 7.26 -14.65 -3.04
N LEU A 132 7.75 -13.43 -3.09
CA LEU A 132 7.40 -12.50 -4.16
C LEU A 132 8.02 -12.94 -5.48
N SER A 133 7.30 -12.70 -6.58
CA SER A 133 7.83 -12.85 -7.93
C SER A 133 9.04 -11.93 -8.12
N GLN A 134 9.95 -12.33 -8.99
CA GLN A 134 11.16 -11.57 -9.28
C GLN A 134 11.13 -11.02 -10.70
N MET A 135 11.71 -9.84 -10.89
CA MET A 135 11.96 -9.27 -12.21
C MET A 135 13.42 -8.86 -12.38
N PRO A 136 13.98 -8.92 -13.60
CA PRO A 136 15.30 -8.40 -13.87
C PRO A 136 15.31 -6.88 -13.69
N THR A 137 16.27 -6.39 -12.92
CA THR A 137 16.42 -4.97 -12.59
C THR A 137 17.86 -4.55 -12.75
N TRP A 138 18.07 -3.37 -13.32
CA TRP A 138 19.39 -2.78 -13.40
C TRP A 138 19.88 -2.42 -12.00
N ALA A 139 21.00 -3.03 -11.61
CA ALA A 139 21.59 -2.86 -10.29
C ALA A 139 22.90 -2.07 -10.42
N ASN A 140 22.97 -0.91 -9.75
CA ASN A 140 24.17 -0.11 -9.65
C ASN A 140 25.03 -0.49 -8.43
N ASP A 141 24.47 -1.24 -7.51
CA ASP A 141 25.08 -1.64 -6.26
C ASP A 141 26.09 -2.82 -6.38
N MET A 142 26.16 -3.43 -7.56
CA MET A 142 27.05 -4.55 -7.86
C MET A 142 28.06 -4.22 -8.98
N GLY A 143 28.20 -2.97 -9.35
CA GLY A 143 29.02 -2.49 -10.45
C GLY A 143 28.23 -2.08 -11.69
N PRO A 144 28.83 -1.32 -12.60
CA PRO A 144 28.15 -0.83 -13.79
C PRO A 144 27.75 -1.97 -14.74
N GLY A 145 26.55 -1.92 -15.25
CA GLY A 145 26.07 -2.85 -16.27
C GLY A 145 25.55 -4.20 -15.75
N HIS A 146 25.20 -4.30 -14.49
CA HIS A 146 24.72 -5.55 -13.89
C HIS A 146 23.20 -5.62 -13.82
N ILE A 147 22.63 -6.75 -14.28
CA ILE A 147 21.22 -7.06 -14.10
C ILE A 147 21.08 -8.10 -12.97
N ALA A 148 20.27 -7.78 -11.98
CA ALA A 148 19.99 -8.65 -10.85
C ALA A 148 18.49 -8.91 -10.69
N PRO A 149 18.07 -10.10 -10.22
CA PRO A 149 16.68 -10.34 -9.88
C PRO A 149 16.30 -9.56 -8.62
N ARG A 150 15.14 -8.91 -8.66
CA ARG A 150 14.55 -8.21 -7.50
C ARG A 150 13.13 -8.68 -7.27
N ALA A 151 12.80 -8.95 -6.02
CA ALA A 151 11.45 -9.26 -5.63
C ALA A 151 10.54 -8.07 -5.93
N MET A 152 9.36 -8.33 -6.50
CA MET A 152 8.44 -7.28 -6.93
C MET A 152 7.02 -7.51 -6.45
N LEU A 153 6.30 -6.40 -6.29
CA LEU A 153 4.88 -6.36 -6.00
C LEU A 153 4.20 -5.36 -6.93
N LEU A 154 3.12 -5.78 -7.59
CA LEU A 154 2.35 -4.90 -8.47
C LEU A 154 1.35 -4.08 -7.65
N ARG A 155 1.33 -2.77 -7.90
CA ARG A 155 0.25 -1.88 -7.49
C ARG A 155 -0.60 -1.55 -8.69
N VAL A 156 -1.86 -1.93 -8.62
CA VAL A 156 -2.88 -1.60 -9.61
C VAL A 156 -3.86 -0.59 -9.02
N PHE A 157 -4.55 0.16 -9.89
CA PHE A 157 -5.47 1.21 -9.50
C PHE A 157 -6.84 0.92 -10.07
N ALA A 158 -7.85 0.97 -9.21
CA ALA A 158 -9.25 0.87 -9.59
C ALA A 158 -9.97 2.15 -9.19
N VAL A 159 -10.82 2.65 -10.08
CA VAL A 159 -11.61 3.87 -9.88
C VAL A 159 -13.09 3.53 -10.01
N GLY A 160 -13.90 3.98 -9.04
CA GLY A 160 -15.33 3.83 -9.12
C GLY A 160 -15.90 4.67 -10.30
N ASP A 161 -16.73 4.04 -11.11
CA ASP A 161 -17.41 4.65 -12.25
C ASP A 161 -18.93 4.44 -12.08
N GLY A 162 -19.48 5.12 -11.09
CA GLY A 162 -20.86 4.93 -10.65
C GLY A 162 -21.02 3.90 -9.51
N PRO A 163 -22.23 3.64 -9.05
CA PRO A 163 -22.51 2.87 -7.83
C PRO A 163 -22.19 1.37 -7.96
N GLN A 164 -22.10 0.85 -9.19
CA GLN A 164 -21.92 -0.60 -9.43
C GLN A 164 -20.84 -0.89 -10.47
N SER A 165 -20.09 0.10 -10.90
CA SER A 165 -19.09 -0.04 -11.95
C SER A 165 -17.73 0.45 -11.48
N TRP A 166 -16.69 -0.25 -11.92
CA TRP A 166 -15.31 0.08 -11.62
C TRP A 166 -14.46 -0.03 -12.88
N ARG A 167 -13.56 0.91 -13.03
CA ARG A 167 -12.53 0.87 -14.08
C ARG A 167 -11.18 0.60 -13.46
N VAL A 168 -10.41 -0.27 -14.09
CA VAL A 168 -9.03 -0.55 -13.69
C VAL A 168 -8.12 0.16 -14.68
N LEU A 169 -7.14 0.90 -14.15
CA LEU A 169 -6.11 1.52 -14.96
C LEU A 169 -5.36 0.43 -15.75
N PRO A 170 -5.25 0.55 -17.08
CA PRO A 170 -4.50 -0.40 -17.90
C PRO A 170 -2.98 -0.18 -17.76
N GLY A 171 -2.45 -0.47 -16.61
CA GLY A 171 -1.09 -0.25 -16.19
C GLY A 171 -0.98 -0.23 -14.68
N GLY A 172 0.13 0.24 -14.16
CA GLY A 172 0.35 0.30 -12.73
C GLY A 172 1.78 0.63 -12.36
N LEU A 173 2.12 0.33 -11.12
CA LEU A 173 3.44 0.52 -10.56
C LEU A 173 3.95 -0.79 -9.98
N ALA A 174 5.13 -1.24 -10.41
CA ALA A 174 5.86 -2.30 -9.72
C ALA A 174 6.71 -1.68 -8.60
N ARG A 175 6.54 -2.17 -7.38
CA ARG A 175 7.44 -1.89 -6.26
C ARG A 175 8.49 -2.98 -6.21
N LEU A 176 9.75 -2.59 -6.20
CA LEU A 176 10.90 -3.49 -6.17
C LEU A 176 11.50 -3.47 -4.79
N ALA A 177 11.79 -4.65 -4.26
CA ALA A 177 12.48 -4.78 -2.99
C ALA A 177 13.94 -4.33 -3.12
N GLY A 178 14.52 -3.88 -2.02
CA GLY A 178 15.97 -3.67 -1.90
C GLY A 178 16.75 -4.98 -2.11
N ARG A 179 18.08 -4.90 -2.08
CA ARG A 179 18.97 -6.00 -2.48
C ARG A 179 18.62 -7.35 -1.85
N ASP A 180 18.50 -7.43 -0.56
CA ASP A 180 18.27 -8.68 0.17
C ASP A 180 16.91 -8.70 0.89
N ALA A 181 15.98 -7.83 0.45
CA ALA A 181 14.71 -7.68 1.12
C ALA A 181 13.68 -8.67 0.58
N GLN A 182 13.09 -9.44 1.46
CA GLN A 182 11.95 -10.32 1.18
C GLN A 182 10.61 -9.56 1.19
N ILE A 183 10.62 -8.31 1.63
CA ILE A 183 9.46 -7.42 1.67
C ILE A 183 9.73 -6.23 0.76
N ALA A 184 8.87 -6.02 -0.25
CA ALA A 184 8.94 -4.87 -1.12
C ALA A 184 8.40 -3.62 -0.39
N SER A 185 9.32 -2.79 0.13
CA SER A 185 9.01 -1.54 0.82
C SER A 185 9.89 -0.41 0.31
N MET A 186 9.27 0.73 -0.05
CA MET A 186 10.01 1.94 -0.44
C MET A 186 10.87 2.49 0.70
N GLN A 187 10.42 2.32 1.93
CA GLN A 187 11.12 2.79 3.13
C GLN A 187 12.40 1.99 3.44
N ARG A 188 12.54 0.79 2.85
CA ARG A 188 13.70 -0.10 3.03
C ARG A 188 14.60 -0.14 1.79
N GLY A 189 14.75 0.98 1.09
CA GLY A 189 15.62 1.07 -0.08
C GLY A 189 15.06 0.43 -1.34
N GLY A 190 13.74 0.26 -1.42
CA GLY A 190 13.05 -0.20 -2.62
C GLY A 190 13.04 0.87 -3.72
N SER A 191 12.87 0.42 -4.95
CA SER A 191 12.67 1.25 -6.13
C SER A 191 11.32 0.96 -6.79
N SER A 192 11.01 1.64 -7.88
CA SER A 192 9.79 1.42 -8.63
C SER A 192 10.07 1.30 -10.12
N ALA A 193 9.18 0.61 -10.82
CA ALA A 193 9.18 0.51 -12.27
C ALA A 193 7.75 0.64 -12.80
N ASP A 194 7.61 1.12 -14.03
CA ASP A 194 6.32 1.17 -14.72
C ASP A 194 5.84 -0.23 -15.09
N VAL A 195 4.52 -0.39 -15.08
CA VAL A 195 3.85 -1.61 -15.52
C VAL A 195 3.05 -1.31 -16.77
N TRP A 196 3.37 -2.02 -17.85
CA TRP A 196 2.70 -1.90 -19.13
C TRP A 196 1.84 -3.14 -19.39
N VAL A 197 0.63 -2.91 -19.85
CA VAL A 197 -0.29 -3.98 -20.22
C VAL A 197 -0.28 -4.12 -21.74
N GLN A 198 0.10 -5.29 -22.23
CA GLN A 198 0.02 -5.61 -23.64
C GLN A 198 -1.45 -5.85 -24.04
N THR A 199 -1.85 -5.27 -25.15
CA THR A 199 -3.19 -5.46 -25.72
C THR A 199 -3.08 -5.93 -27.18
N HIS A 200 -4.06 -6.71 -27.63
CA HIS A 200 -4.14 -7.17 -29.02
C HIS A 200 -5.06 -6.30 -29.89
N GLY A 201 -5.65 -5.25 -29.31
CA GLY A 201 -6.57 -4.33 -29.99
C GLY A 201 -6.10 -2.89 -29.99
N GLY A 202 -6.92 -2.00 -30.55
CA GLY A 202 -6.69 -0.57 -30.48
C GLY A 202 -6.66 -0.08 -29.04
N VAL A 203 -5.71 0.80 -28.73
CA VAL A 203 -5.60 1.44 -27.42
C VAL A 203 -6.27 2.79 -27.50
N ASP A 204 -7.10 3.12 -26.51
CA ASP A 204 -7.63 4.47 -26.33
C ASP A 204 -6.45 5.43 -26.10
N ARG A 205 -6.33 6.41 -26.98
CA ARG A 205 -5.26 7.43 -26.94
C ARG A 205 -5.69 8.69 -26.20
N THR A 206 -6.81 8.67 -25.51
CA THR A 206 -7.25 9.80 -24.72
C THR A 206 -6.17 10.13 -23.67
N THR A 207 -5.71 11.35 -23.68
CA THR A 207 -4.69 11.85 -22.76
C THR A 207 -5.02 13.26 -22.33
N LEU A 208 -4.76 13.55 -21.07
CA LEU A 208 -4.80 14.92 -20.52
C LEU A 208 -3.49 15.67 -20.74
N LEU A 209 -2.47 15.01 -21.28
CA LEU A 209 -1.23 15.66 -21.68
C LEU A 209 -1.49 16.52 -22.91
N GLN A 210 -0.85 17.68 -22.98
CA GLN A 210 -0.96 18.54 -24.15
C GLN A 210 -0.38 17.80 -25.38
N PRO A 211 -1.16 17.69 -26.49
CA PRO A 211 -0.80 16.82 -27.63
C PRO A 211 0.48 17.19 -28.37
N HIS A 212 1.07 18.34 -28.07
CA HIS A 212 2.22 18.90 -28.80
C HIS A 212 3.33 19.43 -27.89
N ALA A 213 3.66 18.68 -26.83
CA ALA A 213 4.86 19.00 -26.06
C ALA A 213 6.10 18.74 -26.93
N THR A 214 6.49 19.74 -27.70
CA THR A 214 7.76 19.70 -28.44
C THR A 214 8.93 19.82 -27.46
N PRO A 215 10.13 19.30 -27.80
CA PRO A 215 11.32 19.52 -26.98
C PRO A 215 11.57 21.01 -26.67
N ALA A 216 11.19 21.92 -27.59
CA ALA A 216 11.26 23.36 -27.40
C ALA A 216 10.23 23.88 -26.38
N SER A 217 9.02 23.29 -26.31
CA SER A 217 8.02 23.68 -25.31
C SER A 217 8.39 23.16 -23.92
N LEU A 218 8.97 21.95 -23.85
CA LEU A 218 9.51 21.40 -22.59
C LEU A 218 10.74 22.20 -22.11
N ALA A 219 11.58 22.67 -23.02
CA ALA A 219 12.72 23.53 -22.67
C ALA A 219 12.29 24.92 -22.13
N ARG A 220 11.18 25.47 -22.63
CA ARG A 220 10.59 26.73 -22.13
C ARG A 220 9.96 26.58 -20.76
N HIS A 221 9.53 25.36 -20.37
CA HIS A 221 9.04 25.05 -19.03
C HIS A 221 10.15 24.63 -18.06
N ARG A 222 11.41 24.85 -18.41
CA ARG A 222 12.47 24.86 -17.39
C ARG A 222 12.16 26.02 -16.46
N ALA A 223 11.37 25.69 -15.42
CA ALA A 223 11.11 26.63 -14.34
C ALA A 223 12.47 27.16 -13.86
N PRO A 224 12.61 28.47 -13.61
CA PRO A 224 13.84 29.04 -13.06
C PRO A 224 14.21 28.45 -11.69
N VAL A 225 13.34 27.59 -11.16
CA VAL A 225 13.49 26.94 -9.87
C VAL A 225 13.74 25.46 -10.10
N THR A 226 14.86 24.95 -9.61
CA THR A 226 15.15 23.51 -9.64
C THR A 226 14.11 22.74 -8.81
N SER A 227 13.82 21.48 -9.16
CA SER A 227 12.89 20.63 -8.41
C SER A 227 13.21 20.61 -6.91
N ARG A 228 14.50 20.57 -6.56
CA ARG A 228 14.97 20.60 -5.17
C ARG A 228 14.65 21.93 -4.48
N ALA A 229 14.79 23.05 -5.18
CA ALA A 229 14.44 24.35 -4.62
C ALA A 229 12.94 24.52 -4.45
N ALA A 230 12.14 24.03 -5.41
CA ALA A 230 10.68 24.00 -5.30
C ALA A 230 10.22 23.13 -4.11
N GLU A 231 10.82 21.97 -3.93
CA GLU A 231 10.54 21.09 -2.80
C GLU A 231 10.94 21.74 -1.46
N ASN A 232 12.10 22.34 -1.39
CA ASN A 232 12.55 23.05 -0.20
C ASN A 232 11.64 24.24 0.14
N MET A 233 11.15 24.98 -0.85
CA MET A 233 10.21 26.08 -0.65
C MET A 233 8.84 25.56 -0.18
N PHE A 234 8.38 24.44 -0.72
CA PHE A 234 7.15 23.77 -0.25
C PHE A 234 7.27 23.38 1.23
N TRP A 235 8.37 22.73 1.61
CA TRP A 235 8.59 22.32 2.98
C TRP A 235 8.79 23.51 3.92
N LEU A 236 9.49 24.53 3.48
CA LEU A 236 9.64 25.78 4.25
C LEU A 236 8.27 26.41 4.54
N GLY A 237 7.42 26.55 3.52
CA GLY A 237 6.08 27.08 3.69
C GLY A 237 5.24 26.23 4.65
N ARG A 238 5.33 24.90 4.53
CA ARG A 238 4.61 23.98 5.40
C ARG A 238 5.10 24.02 6.86
N TYR A 239 6.38 24.23 7.10
CA TYR A 239 6.91 24.33 8.46
C TYR A 239 6.66 25.69 9.10
N THR A 240 6.71 26.78 8.33
CA THR A 240 6.36 28.11 8.85
C THR A 240 4.88 28.28 9.15
N GLU A 241 3.99 27.57 8.46
CA GLU A 241 2.55 27.54 8.78
C GLU A 241 2.24 26.78 10.09
N ARG A 242 3.17 25.95 10.54
CA ARG A 242 3.01 25.13 11.76
C ARG A 242 3.72 25.70 13.01
N ALA A 243 4.51 26.75 12.85
CA ALA A 243 5.18 27.48 13.91
C ALA A 243 4.25 28.55 14.51
#